data_310ee9dfd2c0465194d99f3721205e87
#
_entry.id   310ee9dfd2c0465194d99f3721205e87
#
_cell.length_a   1.000
_cell.length_b   1.000
_cell.length_c   1.000
_cell.angle_alpha   90.00
_cell.angle_beta   90.00
_cell.angle_gamma   90.00
#
_symmetry.space_group_name_H-M   'P 1'
#
loop_
_entity.id
_entity.type
_entity.pdbx_description
1 polymer ?
#
loop_
_entity_poly.entity_id
_entity_poly.type
_entity_poly.pdbx_seq_one_letter_code
_entity_poly.pdbx_strand_id
1 'polypeptide(L)'
;MTANKSNSFGRRAMLAGLGAAAATFAGGGANAQTLLDSLLKSPKRGKWDDQFNAQTSRTKVSSTLPILSPETVSYVESAIDTYRGIVSRGGWPLVPASGKLELGVVDPAVSQLRKRLMISGDLASNAGISDAFDSYVDAAVKRFQARHGLPSDGVMGKYTFAAMNVSAPVRLGQLETNIVRLRSMSGFLGNRYVMVNIPAAEIEAVENGRVVLRNTAIAGKIDRQTPILNSKINEVILNPYWTAPKSIVRKDIIPLMRKDPEYLTRNSIRIFGADGQEIPPQTIDWNTEDAVQFTFRQDPGKINAMASTKINFPNPHAVYMHDTPQQSLFGKLERFESSGCVRVQNVRDLSTWLLRDTPGWSRSQIEATIKQGVSTPIALTEPVPVYFTYISAWSTADGVVHFRNDIYRRDGVDELQISSAMDNPVLQ
;
A
#
# COMPACT_ATOMS: atom_id res chain seq x y z
N MET A 1 -26.35 -69.14 -7.62
CA MET A 1 -25.89 -69.26 -9.00
C MET A 1 -26.22 -67.99 -9.74
N THR A 2 -25.26 -67.16 -10.01
CA THR A 2 -25.02 -66.42 -11.21
C THR A 2 -23.91 -65.38 -10.97
N ALA A 3 -22.92 -65.43 -11.76
CA ALA A 3 -21.61 -64.84 -11.59
C ALA A 3 -21.57 -63.34 -11.88
N ASN A 4 -20.81 -62.64 -11.06
CA ASN A 4 -20.43 -61.26 -11.23
C ASN A 4 -19.21 -61.19 -12.16
N LYS A 5 -19.36 -60.56 -13.33
CA LYS A 5 -18.23 -60.27 -14.26
C LYS A 5 -17.74 -58.83 -13.97
N SER A 6 -16.58 -58.74 -13.40
CA SER A 6 -15.79 -57.52 -13.31
C SER A 6 -15.20 -57.16 -14.67
N ASN A 7 -15.55 -56.00 -15.24
CA ASN A 7 -14.86 -55.46 -16.40
C ASN A 7 -13.70 -54.59 -15.95
N SER A 8 -12.47 -55.10 -16.09
CA SER A 8 -11.25 -54.35 -15.99
C SER A 8 -11.00 -53.61 -17.32
N PHE A 9 -11.18 -52.28 -17.33
CA PHE A 9 -10.70 -51.44 -18.42
C PHE A 9 -9.20 -51.20 -18.27
N GLY A 10 -8.42 -51.80 -19.15
CA GLY A 10 -6.96 -51.73 -19.12
C GLY A 10 -6.44 -50.33 -19.56
N ARG A 11 -5.37 -49.91 -18.93
CA ARG A 11 -4.62 -48.66 -19.19
C ARG A 11 -4.15 -48.41 -20.61
N ARG A 12 -4.35 -49.38 -21.53
CA ARG A 12 -3.96 -49.28 -22.96
C ARG A 12 -4.99 -48.57 -23.85
N ALA A 13 -6.24 -48.42 -23.42
CA ALA A 13 -7.26 -47.71 -24.18
C ALA A 13 -7.22 -46.19 -24.06
N MET A 14 -6.53 -45.64 -23.04
CA MET A 14 -6.42 -44.18 -22.84
C MET A 14 -5.32 -43.51 -23.69
N LEU A 15 -4.36 -44.26 -24.20
CA LEU A 15 -3.27 -43.72 -25.05
C LEU A 15 -3.63 -43.68 -26.53
N ALA A 16 -4.65 -44.41 -26.98
CA ALA A 16 -5.08 -44.39 -28.37
C ALA A 16 -6.06 -43.23 -28.71
N GLY A 17 -6.71 -42.63 -27.69
CA GLY A 17 -7.63 -41.50 -27.88
C GLY A 17 -6.96 -40.12 -28.05
N LEU A 18 -5.72 -39.98 -27.62
CA LEU A 18 -4.96 -38.72 -27.73
C LEU A 18 -4.21 -38.56 -29.06
N GLY A 19 -4.03 -39.64 -29.80
CA GLY A 19 -3.36 -39.64 -31.12
C GLY A 19 -4.24 -39.22 -32.30
N ALA A 20 -5.57 -39.29 -32.17
CA ALA A 20 -6.50 -38.99 -33.28
C ALA A 20 -6.94 -37.51 -33.32
N ALA A 21 -6.74 -36.74 -32.25
CA ALA A 21 -7.07 -35.32 -32.24
C ALA A 21 -5.95 -34.41 -32.80
N ALA A 22 -4.75 -34.96 -33.03
CA ALA A 22 -3.61 -34.21 -33.56
C ALA A 22 -3.52 -34.14 -35.08
N ALA A 23 -4.36 -34.91 -35.80
CA ALA A 23 -4.27 -35.06 -37.28
C ALA A 23 -5.20 -34.16 -38.09
N THR A 24 -6.04 -33.31 -37.47
CA THR A 24 -6.99 -32.43 -38.21
C THR A 24 -6.65 -30.92 -38.11
N PHE A 25 -5.48 -30.54 -37.59
CA PHE A 25 -5.01 -29.15 -37.58
C PHE A 25 -3.74 -28.93 -38.43
N ALA A 26 -3.71 -29.49 -39.62
CA ALA A 26 -2.66 -29.24 -40.61
C ALA A 26 -3.05 -28.06 -41.52
N GLY A 27 -3.35 -26.92 -40.95
CA GLY A 27 -3.76 -25.73 -41.74
C GLY A 27 -3.60 -24.40 -41.03
N GLY A 28 -2.79 -24.31 -39.97
CA GLY A 28 -2.62 -23.07 -39.22
C GLY A 28 -1.34 -23.02 -38.38
N GLY A 29 -0.19 -23.30 -39.00
CA GLY A 29 1.09 -23.41 -38.30
C GLY A 29 1.63 -22.15 -37.63
N ALA A 30 0.99 -20.98 -37.79
CA ALA A 30 1.40 -19.74 -37.16
C ALA A 30 0.68 -19.45 -35.82
N ASN A 31 -0.55 -19.99 -35.64
CA ASN A 31 -1.35 -19.65 -34.45
C ASN A 31 -1.13 -20.62 -33.28
N ALA A 32 -0.75 -21.87 -33.53
CA ALA A 32 -0.48 -22.85 -32.46
C ALA A 32 0.85 -22.58 -31.76
N GLN A 33 1.86 -22.15 -32.51
CA GLN A 33 3.17 -21.78 -31.99
C GLN A 33 3.08 -20.52 -31.15
N THR A 34 2.29 -19.52 -31.57
CA THR A 34 2.04 -18.28 -30.75
C THR A 34 1.24 -18.56 -29.49
N LEU A 35 0.32 -19.53 -29.50
CA LEU A 35 -0.44 -19.93 -28.32
C LEU A 35 0.43 -20.73 -27.32
N LEU A 36 1.27 -21.62 -27.82
CA LEU A 36 2.25 -22.36 -27.01
C LEU A 36 3.30 -21.43 -26.45
N ASP A 37 3.83 -20.49 -27.24
CA ASP A 37 4.76 -19.44 -26.80
C ASP A 37 4.10 -18.49 -25.80
N SER A 38 2.80 -18.22 -25.88
CA SER A 38 2.10 -17.40 -24.87
C SER A 38 1.83 -18.16 -23.57
N LEU A 39 1.68 -19.48 -23.62
CA LEU A 39 1.52 -20.35 -22.46
C LEU A 39 2.87 -20.70 -21.80
N LEU A 40 3.94 -20.77 -22.58
CA LEU A 40 5.32 -21.02 -22.11
C LEU A 40 6.06 -19.72 -21.74
N LYS A 41 5.62 -18.56 -22.20
CA LYS A 41 6.06 -17.28 -21.65
C LYS A 41 5.45 -17.15 -20.28
N SER A 42 6.25 -17.51 -19.26
CA SER A 42 6.01 -17.03 -17.90
C SER A 42 5.59 -15.57 -17.97
N PRO A 43 4.50 -15.14 -17.29
CA PRO A 43 4.10 -13.74 -17.31
C PRO A 43 5.35 -12.92 -17.05
N LYS A 44 5.70 -12.00 -17.97
CA LYS A 44 6.89 -11.14 -17.82
C LYS A 44 6.78 -10.54 -16.44
N ARG A 45 7.60 -11.04 -15.51
CA ARG A 45 7.71 -10.46 -14.18
C ARG A 45 7.97 -8.99 -14.42
N GLY A 46 7.08 -8.12 -13.89
CA GLY A 46 7.09 -6.70 -14.20
C GLY A 46 8.48 -6.14 -14.03
N LYS A 47 8.87 -5.26 -14.93
CA LYS A 47 10.06 -4.46 -14.73
C LYS A 47 9.97 -3.84 -13.35
N TRP A 48 11.10 -3.80 -12.63
CA TRP A 48 11.25 -3.13 -11.35
C TRP A 48 11.21 -1.60 -11.54
N ASP A 49 10.18 -1.13 -12.20
CA ASP A 49 9.74 0.26 -12.15
C ASP A 49 8.76 0.36 -10.97
N ASP A 50 8.65 1.51 -10.35
CA ASP A 50 7.90 1.78 -9.11
C ASP A 50 6.39 1.45 -9.20
N GLN A 51 5.96 0.68 -10.20
CA GLN A 51 4.58 0.32 -10.45
C GLN A 51 4.38 -1.20 -10.33
N PHE A 52 3.49 -1.62 -9.46
CA PHE A 52 2.99 -2.99 -9.40
C PHE A 52 1.47 -2.99 -9.20
N ASN A 53 0.82 -4.04 -9.71
CA ASN A 53 -0.61 -4.18 -9.50
C ASN A 53 -0.88 -4.69 -8.07
N ALA A 54 -1.25 -3.79 -7.18
CA ALA A 54 -1.52 -4.07 -5.77
C ALA A 54 -2.63 -5.12 -5.55
N GLN A 55 -3.48 -5.37 -6.55
CA GLN A 55 -4.56 -6.36 -6.45
C GLN A 55 -4.08 -7.79 -6.69
N THR A 56 -3.03 -7.99 -7.50
CA THR A 56 -2.56 -9.33 -7.89
C THR A 56 -1.44 -9.88 -7.00
N SER A 57 -0.74 -9.03 -6.24
CA SER A 57 0.44 -9.44 -5.47
C SER A 57 0.18 -9.72 -3.99
N ARG A 58 -1.03 -9.52 -3.49
CA ARG A 58 -1.36 -9.79 -2.08
C ARG A 58 -1.61 -11.29 -1.86
N THR A 59 -0.57 -12.02 -1.55
CA THR A 59 -0.72 -13.20 -0.70
C THR A 59 -1.24 -12.65 0.64
N LYS A 60 -2.54 -12.83 0.91
CA LYS A 60 -3.21 -12.24 2.07
C LYS A 60 -2.62 -12.76 3.36
N VAL A 61 -1.66 -12.05 3.93
CA VAL A 61 -1.46 -12.05 5.38
C VAL A 61 -2.50 -11.05 5.92
N SER A 62 -3.77 -11.40 5.82
CA SER A 62 -4.85 -10.54 6.28
C SER A 62 -5.32 -11.01 7.64
N SER A 63 -4.65 -10.57 8.68
CA SER A 63 -5.26 -10.55 10.00
C SER A 63 -6.52 -9.66 9.93
N THR A 64 -7.65 -10.15 10.44
CA THR A 64 -8.84 -9.31 10.68
C THR A 64 -8.69 -8.46 11.93
N LEU A 65 -7.60 -8.67 12.71
CA LEU A 65 -7.29 -7.84 13.86
C LEU A 65 -6.72 -6.51 13.41
N PRO A 66 -7.14 -5.40 14.03
CA PRO A 66 -6.62 -4.08 13.74
C PRO A 66 -5.14 -3.97 14.12
N ILE A 67 -4.37 -3.20 13.35
CA ILE A 67 -3.00 -2.83 13.73
C ILE A 67 -3.01 -2.05 15.06
N LEU A 68 -3.96 -1.14 15.22
CA LEU A 68 -4.15 -0.38 16.45
C LEU A 68 -5.20 -1.05 17.32
N SER A 69 -4.78 -1.90 18.24
CA SER A 69 -5.64 -2.54 19.25
C SER A 69 -4.85 -2.89 20.52
N PRO A 70 -5.51 -3.07 21.67
CA PRO A 70 -4.84 -3.57 22.89
C PRO A 70 -4.19 -4.93 22.70
N GLU A 71 -4.80 -5.82 21.93
CA GLU A 71 -4.29 -7.16 21.65
C GLU A 71 -2.97 -7.11 20.86
N THR A 72 -2.85 -6.16 19.92
CA THR A 72 -1.61 -5.95 19.15
C THR A 72 -0.43 -5.61 20.06
N VAL A 73 -0.66 -4.92 21.18
CA VAL A 73 0.39 -4.64 22.18
C VAL A 73 1.00 -5.94 22.70
N SER A 74 0.17 -6.90 23.12
CA SER A 74 0.65 -8.19 23.65
C SER A 74 1.39 -9.01 22.59
N TYR A 75 0.96 -8.97 21.34
CA TYR A 75 1.65 -9.65 20.25
C TYR A 75 3.01 -9.01 19.94
N VAL A 76 3.12 -7.68 20.06
CA VAL A 76 4.42 -7.00 19.89
C VAL A 76 5.34 -7.27 21.06
N GLU A 77 4.85 -7.38 22.30
CA GLU A 77 5.63 -7.83 23.47
C GLU A 77 6.28 -9.19 23.21
N SER A 78 5.50 -10.17 22.78
CA SER A 78 5.99 -11.50 22.42
C SER A 78 7.01 -11.47 21.27
N ALA A 79 6.79 -10.59 20.28
CA ALA A 79 7.73 -10.39 19.19
C ALA A 79 9.05 -9.78 19.69
N ILE A 80 9.02 -8.81 20.59
CA ILE A 80 10.21 -8.22 21.22
C ILE A 80 11.04 -9.29 21.92
N ASP A 81 10.42 -10.18 22.71
CA ASP A 81 11.15 -11.26 23.38
C ASP A 81 11.79 -12.24 22.38
N THR A 82 11.08 -12.56 21.30
CA THR A 82 11.60 -13.36 20.20
C THR A 82 12.83 -12.71 19.56
N TYR A 83 12.76 -11.42 19.24
CA TYR A 83 13.85 -10.66 18.60
C TYR A 83 15.02 -10.43 19.55
N ARG A 84 14.80 -10.24 20.86
CA ARG A 84 15.85 -10.23 21.89
C ARG A 84 16.60 -11.56 21.90
N GLY A 85 15.89 -12.69 21.81
CA GLY A 85 16.50 -13.99 21.67
C GLY A 85 17.31 -14.15 20.39
N ILE A 86 16.88 -13.59 19.27
CA ILE A 86 17.66 -13.59 18.02
C ILE A 86 18.93 -12.75 18.20
N VAL A 87 18.82 -11.54 18.74
CA VAL A 87 19.96 -10.61 18.97
C VAL A 87 20.97 -11.24 19.91
N SER A 88 20.55 -11.88 21.01
CA SER A 88 21.45 -12.51 21.99
C SER A 88 22.26 -13.67 21.40
N ARG A 89 21.75 -14.31 20.34
CA ARG A 89 22.46 -15.37 19.58
C ARG A 89 23.30 -14.83 18.42
N GLY A 90 23.52 -13.51 18.33
CA GLY A 90 24.34 -12.87 17.30
C GLY A 90 23.56 -12.39 16.06
N GLY A 91 22.23 -12.41 16.11
CA GLY A 91 21.37 -11.94 15.02
C GLY A 91 21.31 -12.91 13.84
N TRP A 92 21.34 -12.38 12.64
CA TRP A 92 21.28 -13.13 11.38
C TRP A 92 22.35 -12.68 10.38
N PRO A 93 22.77 -13.58 9.45
CA PRO A 93 23.76 -13.22 8.44
C PRO A 93 23.18 -12.21 7.43
N LEU A 94 24.08 -11.41 6.84
CA LEU A 94 23.79 -10.63 5.65
C LEU A 94 23.68 -11.57 4.45
N VAL A 95 22.73 -11.27 3.56
CA VAL A 95 22.58 -11.96 2.28
C VAL A 95 23.32 -11.17 1.22
N PRO A 96 24.39 -11.73 0.60
CA PRO A 96 25.13 -11.03 -0.44
C PRO A 96 24.25 -10.72 -1.65
N ALA A 97 24.33 -9.50 -2.16
CA ALA A 97 23.65 -9.10 -3.39
C ALA A 97 24.56 -9.44 -4.60
N SER A 98 24.69 -10.71 -4.93
CA SER A 98 25.51 -11.20 -6.04
C SER A 98 24.83 -11.10 -7.40
N GLY A 99 23.53 -10.81 -7.41
CA GLY A 99 22.71 -10.74 -8.62
C GLY A 99 21.24 -10.98 -8.29
N LYS A 100 20.43 -11.19 -9.33
CA LYS A 100 19.02 -11.49 -9.20
C LYS A 100 18.85 -12.95 -8.74
N LEU A 101 18.36 -13.17 -7.50
CA LEU A 101 18.03 -14.48 -6.99
C LEU A 101 16.51 -14.72 -7.13
N GLU A 102 16.15 -15.80 -7.80
CA GLU A 102 14.76 -16.22 -8.03
C GLU A 102 14.68 -17.75 -8.22
N LEU A 103 13.47 -18.28 -8.28
CA LEU A 103 13.22 -19.71 -8.44
C LEU A 103 14.05 -20.32 -9.60
N GLY A 104 14.78 -21.38 -9.30
CA GLY A 104 15.63 -22.11 -10.25
C GLY A 104 17.09 -21.65 -10.30
N VAL A 105 17.46 -20.56 -9.63
CA VAL A 105 18.84 -20.09 -9.54
C VAL A 105 19.63 -20.97 -8.55
N VAL A 106 20.89 -21.27 -8.87
CA VAL A 106 21.88 -21.89 -7.96
C VAL A 106 22.99 -20.88 -7.74
N ASP A 107 23.14 -20.40 -6.49
CA ASP A 107 24.10 -19.34 -6.12
C ASP A 107 24.49 -19.52 -4.64
N PRO A 108 25.77 -19.39 -4.26
CA PRO A 108 26.22 -19.49 -2.86
C PRO A 108 25.49 -18.51 -1.90
N ALA A 109 24.99 -17.37 -2.38
CA ALA A 109 24.22 -16.44 -1.58
C ALA A 109 22.89 -17.04 -1.09
N VAL A 110 22.34 -18.05 -1.79
CA VAL A 110 21.09 -18.72 -1.39
C VAL A 110 21.26 -19.49 -0.07
N SER A 111 22.44 -20.06 0.21
CA SER A 111 22.70 -20.71 1.50
C SER A 111 22.60 -19.70 2.66
N GLN A 112 23.08 -18.46 2.48
CA GLN A 112 22.92 -17.38 3.47
C GLN A 112 21.47 -16.91 3.57
N LEU A 113 20.79 -16.78 2.42
CA LEU A 113 19.36 -16.45 2.37
C LEU A 113 18.52 -17.47 3.14
N ARG A 114 18.78 -18.77 2.97
CA ARG A 114 18.10 -19.84 3.73
C ARG A 114 18.29 -19.68 5.23
N LYS A 115 19.53 -19.50 5.68
CA LYS A 115 19.85 -19.26 7.12
C LYS A 115 19.08 -18.03 7.64
N ARG A 116 19.11 -16.93 6.89
CA ARG A 116 18.42 -15.69 7.24
C ARG A 116 16.90 -15.89 7.38
N LEU A 117 16.28 -16.57 6.43
CA LEU A 117 14.85 -16.88 6.42
C LEU A 117 14.45 -17.88 7.51
N MET A 118 15.29 -18.84 7.86
CA MET A 118 15.07 -19.77 8.98
C MET A 118 15.08 -19.04 10.32
N ILE A 119 16.06 -18.15 10.54
CA ILE A 119 16.16 -17.38 11.79
C ILE A 119 14.95 -16.47 11.97
N SER A 120 14.44 -15.87 10.90
CA SER A 120 13.26 -14.99 10.97
C SER A 120 11.92 -15.73 10.91
N GLY A 121 11.92 -17.08 10.81
CA GLY A 121 10.70 -17.89 10.79
C GLY A 121 9.99 -17.93 9.43
N ASP A 122 10.56 -17.32 8.38
CA ASP A 122 9.97 -17.34 7.04
C ASP A 122 10.20 -18.67 6.32
N LEU A 123 11.27 -19.41 6.67
CA LEU A 123 11.59 -20.74 6.16
C LEU A 123 11.64 -21.74 7.33
N ALA A 124 11.04 -22.90 7.16
CA ALA A 124 11.09 -23.96 8.17
C ALA A 124 12.53 -24.44 8.41
N SER A 125 12.91 -24.69 9.67
CA SER A 125 14.27 -25.10 10.06
C SER A 125 14.74 -26.42 9.43
N ASN A 126 13.80 -27.29 9.05
CA ASN A 126 14.06 -28.59 8.40
C ASN A 126 14.18 -28.48 6.87
N ALA A 127 14.06 -27.31 6.26
CA ALA A 127 14.19 -27.13 4.81
C ALA A 127 15.61 -27.32 4.27
N GLY A 128 16.60 -27.48 5.18
CA GLY A 128 18.01 -27.69 4.84
C GLY A 128 18.73 -26.46 4.31
N ILE A 129 20.06 -26.55 4.23
CA ILE A 129 20.91 -25.49 3.66
C ILE A 129 21.47 -26.01 2.34
N SER A 130 21.26 -25.26 1.26
CA SER A 130 21.76 -25.49 -0.09
C SER A 130 21.89 -24.21 -0.85
N ASP A 131 22.60 -24.22 -1.97
CA ASP A 131 22.75 -23.09 -2.87
C ASP A 131 21.58 -22.98 -3.90
N ALA A 132 20.62 -23.93 -3.86
CA ALA A 132 19.49 -23.93 -4.78
C ALA A 132 18.34 -23.03 -4.26
N PHE A 133 17.90 -22.11 -5.09
CA PHE A 133 16.67 -21.33 -4.88
C PHE A 133 15.48 -22.16 -5.36
N ASP A 134 15.00 -23.05 -4.51
CA ASP A 134 13.88 -23.94 -4.78
C ASP A 134 12.52 -23.32 -4.42
N SER A 135 11.45 -24.09 -4.57
CA SER A 135 10.09 -23.65 -4.26
C SER A 135 9.86 -23.31 -2.78
N TYR A 136 10.61 -23.91 -1.87
CA TYR A 136 10.54 -23.60 -0.43
C TYR A 136 11.11 -22.20 -0.15
N VAL A 137 12.24 -21.87 -0.79
CA VAL A 137 12.85 -20.53 -0.70
C VAL A 137 11.96 -19.49 -1.38
N ASP A 138 11.41 -19.77 -2.56
CA ASP A 138 10.47 -18.88 -3.26
C ASP A 138 9.28 -18.54 -2.36
N ALA A 139 8.64 -19.55 -1.76
CA ALA A 139 7.53 -19.34 -0.84
C ALA A 139 7.94 -18.56 0.42
N ALA A 140 9.15 -18.81 0.95
CA ALA A 140 9.67 -18.09 2.11
C ALA A 140 9.97 -16.61 1.78
N VAL A 141 10.57 -16.32 0.63
CA VAL A 141 10.80 -14.95 0.14
C VAL A 141 9.47 -14.22 -0.06
N LYS A 142 8.46 -14.86 -0.64
CA LYS A 142 7.12 -14.28 -0.77
C LYS A 142 6.49 -13.95 0.57
N ARG A 143 6.63 -14.80 1.60
CA ARG A 143 6.18 -14.49 2.97
C ARG A 143 6.93 -13.31 3.55
N PHE A 144 8.26 -13.31 3.42
CA PHE A 144 9.09 -12.20 3.86
C PHE A 144 8.66 -10.87 3.19
N GLN A 145 8.52 -10.88 1.87
CA GLN A 145 8.08 -9.69 1.10
C GLN A 145 6.72 -9.18 1.58
N ALA A 146 5.72 -10.07 1.73
CA ALA A 146 4.37 -9.71 2.18
C ALA A 146 4.37 -8.99 3.53
N ARG A 147 5.08 -9.55 4.54
CA ARG A 147 5.13 -8.94 5.88
C ARG A 147 5.99 -7.68 5.93
N HIS A 148 6.82 -7.41 4.92
CA HIS A 148 7.57 -6.16 4.77
C HIS A 148 6.90 -5.14 3.83
N GLY A 149 5.67 -5.41 3.35
CA GLY A 149 4.92 -4.52 2.46
C GLY A 149 5.51 -4.42 1.05
N LEU A 150 6.34 -5.39 0.67
CA LEU A 150 6.93 -5.50 -0.66
C LEU A 150 6.06 -6.35 -1.59
N PRO A 151 6.20 -6.24 -2.93
CA PRO A 151 5.59 -7.15 -3.88
C PRO A 151 6.00 -8.60 -3.60
N SER A 152 5.03 -9.50 -3.43
CA SER A 152 5.27 -10.91 -3.12
C SER A 152 5.51 -11.73 -4.39
N ASP A 153 6.52 -11.36 -5.16
CA ASP A 153 6.88 -11.99 -6.43
C ASP A 153 7.91 -13.15 -6.30
N GLY A 154 8.53 -13.29 -5.13
CA GLY A 154 9.55 -14.29 -4.86
C GLY A 154 10.94 -13.92 -5.43
N VAL A 155 11.11 -12.69 -5.94
CA VAL A 155 12.37 -12.22 -6.51
C VAL A 155 13.14 -11.40 -5.49
N MET A 156 14.42 -11.74 -5.29
CA MET A 156 15.34 -10.93 -4.49
C MET A 156 15.85 -9.76 -5.32
N GLY A 157 15.04 -8.71 -5.43
CA GLY A 157 15.45 -7.43 -6.03
C GLY A 157 15.96 -6.44 -4.97
N LYS A 158 16.35 -5.23 -5.40
CA LYS A 158 16.98 -4.21 -4.53
C LYS A 158 16.22 -3.95 -3.21
N TYR A 159 14.92 -3.77 -3.26
CA TYR A 159 14.10 -3.52 -2.06
C TYR A 159 14.03 -4.73 -1.13
N THR A 160 13.99 -5.95 -1.70
CA THR A 160 13.97 -7.18 -0.91
C THR A 160 15.32 -7.39 -0.23
N PHE A 161 16.44 -7.19 -0.93
CA PHE A 161 17.78 -7.24 -0.32
C PHE A 161 17.94 -6.17 0.77
N ALA A 162 17.52 -4.94 0.52
CA ALA A 162 17.62 -3.87 1.50
C ALA A 162 16.83 -4.21 2.79
N ALA A 163 15.57 -4.67 2.65
CA ALA A 163 14.76 -5.08 3.79
C ALA A 163 15.30 -6.31 4.51
N MET A 164 15.87 -7.30 3.75
CA MET A 164 16.44 -8.53 4.25
C MET A 164 17.69 -8.27 5.09
N ASN A 165 18.50 -7.28 4.70
CA ASN A 165 19.79 -6.98 5.31
C ASN A 165 19.72 -5.96 6.45
N VAL A 166 18.53 -5.45 6.81
CA VAL A 166 18.39 -4.70 8.06
C VAL A 166 18.73 -5.61 9.23
N SER A 167 19.65 -5.19 10.11
CA SER A 167 20.15 -6.00 11.20
C SER A 167 19.11 -6.34 12.26
N ALA A 168 19.30 -7.42 13.01
CA ALA A 168 18.37 -7.84 14.06
C ALA A 168 18.23 -6.80 15.20
N PRO A 169 19.33 -6.15 15.69
CA PRO A 169 19.20 -5.09 16.66
C PRO A 169 18.35 -3.92 16.18
N VAL A 170 18.50 -3.51 14.92
CA VAL A 170 17.68 -2.42 14.33
C VAL A 170 16.19 -2.81 14.29
N ARG A 171 15.87 -4.06 13.90
CA ARG A 171 14.49 -4.55 13.93
C ARG A 171 13.92 -4.64 15.34
N LEU A 172 14.74 -5.03 16.32
CA LEU A 172 14.33 -5.00 17.74
C LEU A 172 14.04 -3.56 18.19
N GLY A 173 14.93 -2.61 17.94
CA GLY A 173 14.71 -1.20 18.29
C GLY A 173 13.46 -0.62 17.61
N GLN A 174 13.17 -1.03 16.36
CA GLN A 174 11.94 -0.67 15.67
C GLN A 174 10.69 -1.18 16.40
N LEU A 175 10.70 -2.44 16.88
CA LEU A 175 9.61 -3.00 17.68
C LEU A 175 9.45 -2.28 19.02
N GLU A 176 10.56 -2.01 19.71
CA GLU A 176 10.56 -1.32 21.01
C GLU A 176 10.05 0.12 20.91
N THR A 177 10.36 0.84 19.83
CA THR A 177 9.76 2.16 19.56
C THR A 177 8.26 2.04 19.30
N ASN A 178 7.83 1.07 18.49
CA ASN A 178 6.45 0.98 18.09
C ASN A 178 5.51 0.45 19.18
N ILE A 179 6.00 -0.35 20.14
CA ILE A 179 5.18 -0.76 21.30
C ILE A 179 4.80 0.43 22.17
N VAL A 180 5.70 1.43 22.32
CA VAL A 180 5.40 2.67 23.04
C VAL A 180 4.26 3.43 22.36
N ARG A 181 4.30 3.54 21.03
CA ARG A 181 3.23 4.17 20.23
C ARG A 181 1.91 3.43 20.37
N LEU A 182 1.92 2.11 20.23
CA LEU A 182 0.73 1.29 20.39
C LEU A 182 0.11 1.44 21.77
N ARG A 183 0.90 1.34 22.85
CA ARG A 183 0.42 1.52 24.23
C ARG A 183 -0.19 2.90 24.47
N SER A 184 0.39 3.95 23.91
CA SER A 184 -0.11 5.32 24.08
C SER A 184 -1.42 5.59 23.38
N MET A 185 -1.76 4.82 22.34
CA MET A 185 -2.91 5.09 21.46
C MET A 185 -4.04 4.07 21.56
N SER A 186 -3.80 2.84 22.05
CA SER A 186 -4.76 1.74 22.02
C SER A 186 -5.76 1.72 23.18
N GLY A 187 -5.64 2.61 24.18
CA GLY A 187 -6.40 2.51 25.44
C GLY A 187 -7.91 2.77 25.32
N PHE A 188 -8.36 3.66 24.41
CA PHE A 188 -9.78 4.05 24.28
C PHE A 188 -10.13 4.34 22.84
N LEU A 189 -10.24 3.29 22.02
CA LEU A 189 -10.51 3.44 20.59
C LEU A 189 -12.01 3.49 20.25
N GLY A 190 -12.87 2.99 21.14
CA GLY A 190 -14.29 2.82 20.86
C GLY A 190 -14.59 1.60 19.98
N ASN A 191 -15.88 1.33 19.78
CA ASN A 191 -16.34 0.18 18.98
C ASN A 191 -16.20 0.39 17.47
N ARG A 192 -16.09 1.64 17.03
CA ARG A 192 -16.03 2.02 15.62
C ARG A 192 -15.03 3.15 15.43
N TYR A 193 -14.02 2.95 14.58
CA TYR A 193 -13.01 3.96 14.28
C TYR A 193 -12.34 3.73 12.93
N VAL A 194 -11.67 4.76 12.43
CA VAL A 194 -10.76 4.70 11.29
C VAL A 194 -9.33 4.86 11.78
N MET A 195 -8.43 4.00 11.33
CA MET A 195 -7.00 4.12 11.58
C MET A 195 -6.26 4.31 10.25
N VAL A 196 -5.45 5.35 10.15
CA VAL A 196 -4.54 5.60 9.04
C VAL A 196 -3.12 5.27 9.49
N ASN A 197 -2.54 4.20 8.98
CA ASN A 197 -1.14 3.87 9.26
C ASN A 197 -0.23 4.47 8.19
N ILE A 198 0.45 5.55 8.54
CA ILE A 198 1.25 6.34 7.59
C ILE A 198 2.37 5.51 6.96
N PRO A 199 3.27 4.80 7.69
CA PRO A 199 4.35 4.03 7.08
C PRO A 199 3.87 2.87 6.19
N ALA A 200 2.68 2.33 6.47
CA ALA A 200 2.07 1.29 5.63
C ALA A 200 1.36 1.88 4.40
N ALA A 201 1.07 3.18 4.41
CA ALA A 201 0.16 3.84 3.46
C ALA A 201 -1.14 3.03 3.32
N GLU A 202 -1.80 2.78 4.47
CA GLU A 202 -2.96 1.90 4.60
C GLU A 202 -3.98 2.49 5.57
N ILE A 203 -5.27 2.26 5.31
CA ILE A 203 -6.37 2.69 6.16
C ILE A 203 -7.16 1.45 6.58
N GLU A 204 -7.47 1.36 7.86
CA GLU A 204 -8.37 0.35 8.41
C GLU A 204 -9.64 1.03 8.94
N ALA A 205 -10.81 0.58 8.49
CA ALA A 205 -12.07 0.83 9.18
C ALA A 205 -12.33 -0.34 10.11
N VAL A 206 -12.47 -0.03 11.39
CA VAL A 206 -12.59 -1.04 12.46
C VAL A 206 -13.96 -0.93 13.10
N GLU A 207 -14.53 -2.08 13.39
CA GLU A 207 -15.81 -2.22 14.07
C GLU A 207 -15.79 -3.43 15.00
N ASN A 208 -16.16 -3.22 16.26
CA ASN A 208 -16.19 -4.27 17.28
C ASN A 208 -14.87 -5.07 17.36
N GLY A 209 -13.75 -4.36 17.31
CA GLY A 209 -12.41 -4.95 17.38
C GLY A 209 -11.98 -5.71 16.12
N ARG A 210 -12.69 -5.57 14.99
CA ARG A 210 -12.33 -6.23 13.73
C ARG A 210 -12.21 -5.22 12.56
N VAL A 211 -11.25 -5.44 11.72
CA VAL A 211 -11.13 -4.69 10.46
C VAL A 211 -12.23 -5.12 9.50
N VAL A 212 -13.13 -4.21 9.17
CA VAL A 212 -14.22 -4.42 8.21
C VAL A 212 -13.89 -3.90 6.81
N LEU A 213 -13.02 -2.88 6.71
CA LEU A 213 -12.48 -2.38 5.44
C LEU A 213 -10.98 -2.13 5.58
N ARG A 214 -10.23 -2.45 4.54
CA ARG A 214 -8.83 -2.08 4.40
C ARG A 214 -8.60 -1.43 3.04
N ASN A 215 -8.16 -0.17 3.04
CA ASN A 215 -7.95 0.63 1.86
C ASN A 215 -6.47 0.98 1.71
N THR A 216 -5.94 0.89 0.49
CA THR A 216 -4.63 1.47 0.18
C THR A 216 -4.73 3.00 0.25
N ALA A 217 -3.69 3.63 0.77
CA ALA A 217 -3.61 5.08 0.89
C ALA A 217 -2.37 5.64 0.18
N ILE A 218 -2.36 6.97 0.00
CA ILE A 218 -1.17 7.73 -0.37
C ILE A 218 -1.02 8.83 0.67
N ALA A 219 0.11 8.80 1.40
CA ALA A 219 0.45 9.78 2.43
C ALA A 219 1.34 10.92 1.88
N GLY A 220 1.74 11.84 2.73
CA GLY A 220 2.57 12.99 2.39
C GLY A 220 4.00 12.63 2.02
N LYS A 221 4.61 13.47 1.16
CA LYS A 221 6.04 13.43 0.85
C LYS A 221 6.87 13.68 2.11
N ILE A 222 8.17 13.36 2.05
CA ILE A 222 9.10 13.58 3.17
C ILE A 222 9.15 15.05 3.60
N ASP A 223 9.12 15.97 2.65
CA ASP A 223 9.12 17.44 2.89
C ASP A 223 7.73 18.02 3.19
N ARG A 224 6.67 17.22 3.10
CA ARG A 224 5.25 17.58 3.34
C ARG A 224 4.53 16.44 4.05
N GLN A 225 5.03 16.08 5.23
CA GLN A 225 4.59 14.89 5.97
C GLN A 225 3.11 14.93 6.34
N THR A 226 2.46 13.78 6.28
CA THR A 226 1.17 13.58 6.96
C THR A 226 1.39 13.60 8.47
N PRO A 227 0.68 14.45 9.23
CA PRO A 227 0.85 14.53 10.67
C PRO A 227 0.26 13.32 11.40
N ILE A 228 0.83 12.99 12.56
CA ILE A 228 0.18 12.10 13.54
C ILE A 228 -0.86 12.95 14.28
N LEU A 229 -2.11 12.48 14.32
CA LEU A 229 -3.21 13.18 14.98
C LEU A 229 -4.34 12.25 15.35
N ASN A 230 -5.17 12.69 16.28
CA ASN A 230 -6.45 12.09 16.63
C ASN A 230 -7.55 13.12 16.41
N SER A 231 -8.67 12.69 15.84
CA SER A 231 -9.83 13.54 15.58
C SER A 231 -11.12 12.69 15.46
N LYS A 232 -12.19 13.31 14.96
CA LYS A 232 -13.44 12.62 14.62
C LYS A 232 -13.89 13.07 13.24
N ILE A 233 -14.13 12.12 12.34
CA ILE A 233 -14.76 12.37 11.05
C ILE A 233 -16.19 12.80 11.31
N ASN A 234 -16.56 14.00 10.86
CA ASN A 234 -17.87 14.60 11.06
C ASN A 234 -18.61 14.88 9.76
N GLU A 235 -17.94 14.83 8.60
CA GLU A 235 -18.51 15.19 7.33
C GLU A 235 -17.87 14.43 6.16
N VAL A 236 -18.70 14.05 5.20
CA VAL A 236 -18.29 13.58 3.86
C VAL A 236 -18.85 14.57 2.83
N ILE A 237 -17.99 15.05 1.93
CA ILE A 237 -18.40 15.94 0.84
C ILE A 237 -18.26 15.17 -0.47
N LEU A 238 -19.36 14.99 -1.18
CA LEU A 238 -19.37 14.46 -2.54
C LEU A 238 -19.21 15.59 -3.55
N ASN A 239 -18.48 15.36 -4.63
CA ASN A 239 -18.11 16.38 -5.63
C ASN A 239 -17.54 17.65 -5.00
N PRO A 240 -16.44 17.57 -4.22
CA PRO A 240 -15.93 18.72 -3.47
C PRO A 240 -15.33 19.78 -4.38
N TYR A 241 -15.48 21.05 -4.00
CA TYR A 241 -14.55 22.08 -4.45
C TYR A 241 -13.20 21.89 -3.77
N TRP A 242 -12.11 21.96 -4.54
CA TRP A 242 -10.78 21.98 -3.96
C TRP A 242 -10.25 23.42 -3.85
N THR A 243 -9.96 23.88 -2.64
CA THR A 243 -9.28 25.14 -2.41
C THR A 243 -7.80 24.85 -2.12
N ALA A 244 -6.92 25.41 -2.96
CA ALA A 244 -5.50 25.18 -2.83
C ALA A 244 -4.94 25.89 -1.58
N PRO A 245 -4.27 25.18 -0.67
CA PRO A 245 -3.56 25.81 0.44
C PRO A 245 -2.47 26.77 -0.07
N LYS A 246 -2.19 27.83 0.70
CA LYS A 246 -1.14 28.81 0.36
C LYS A 246 0.22 28.19 0.08
N SER A 247 0.55 27.11 0.78
CA SER A 247 1.79 26.34 0.56
C SER A 247 1.85 25.67 -0.81
N ILE A 248 0.72 25.17 -1.32
CA ILE A 248 0.60 24.59 -2.67
C ILE A 248 0.64 25.70 -3.71
N VAL A 249 -0.04 26.83 -3.46
CA VAL A 249 0.06 27.98 -4.38
C VAL A 249 1.52 28.38 -4.56
N ARG A 250 2.26 28.56 -3.46
CA ARG A 250 3.68 28.97 -3.50
C ARG A 250 4.60 27.92 -4.12
N LYS A 251 4.50 26.67 -3.67
CA LYS A 251 5.46 25.61 -4.03
C LYS A 251 5.17 24.93 -5.37
N ASP A 252 3.91 24.93 -5.80
CA ASP A 252 3.48 24.15 -6.96
C ASP A 252 2.83 25.03 -8.05
N ILE A 253 1.80 25.85 -7.72
CA ILE A 253 1.03 26.60 -8.73
C ILE A 253 1.89 27.71 -9.37
N ILE A 254 2.53 28.56 -8.56
CA ILE A 254 3.35 29.66 -9.09
C ILE A 254 4.46 29.13 -10.04
N PRO A 255 5.29 28.13 -9.66
CA PRO A 255 6.27 27.55 -10.57
C PRO A 255 5.68 26.93 -11.84
N LEU A 256 4.47 26.34 -11.75
CA LEU A 256 3.78 25.79 -12.92
C LEU A 256 3.29 26.87 -13.86
N MET A 257 2.70 27.97 -13.33
CA MET A 257 2.22 29.10 -14.15
C MET A 257 3.34 29.82 -14.87
N ARG A 258 4.55 29.88 -14.29
CA ARG A 258 5.75 30.42 -14.97
C ARG A 258 6.13 29.60 -16.20
N LYS A 259 5.91 28.30 -16.20
CA LYS A 259 6.25 27.38 -17.30
C LYS A 259 5.11 27.23 -18.30
N ASP A 260 3.88 27.36 -17.86
CA ASP A 260 2.68 27.02 -18.58
C ASP A 260 1.52 27.94 -18.15
N PRO A 261 1.34 29.08 -18.84
CA PRO A 261 0.29 30.07 -18.53
C PRO A 261 -1.15 29.51 -18.57
N GLU A 262 -1.37 28.41 -19.31
CA GLU A 262 -2.69 27.79 -19.43
C GLU A 262 -2.97 26.71 -18.36
N TYR A 263 -2.04 26.51 -17.42
CA TYR A 263 -2.16 25.45 -16.40
C TYR A 263 -3.46 25.55 -15.60
N LEU A 264 -3.83 26.76 -15.12
CA LEU A 264 -5.03 26.95 -14.32
C LEU A 264 -6.29 26.72 -15.14
N THR A 265 -6.35 27.23 -16.36
CA THR A 265 -7.49 27.06 -17.27
C THR A 265 -7.73 25.58 -17.56
N ARG A 266 -6.69 24.85 -17.96
CA ARG A 266 -6.79 23.41 -18.26
C ARG A 266 -7.19 22.57 -17.06
N ASN A 267 -6.86 23.03 -15.85
CA ASN A 267 -7.20 22.32 -14.62
C ASN A 267 -8.48 22.84 -13.95
N SER A 268 -9.23 23.75 -14.60
CA SER A 268 -10.46 24.35 -14.06
C SER A 268 -10.25 24.97 -12.67
N ILE A 269 -9.10 25.63 -12.48
CA ILE A 269 -8.77 26.36 -11.25
C ILE A 269 -9.03 27.84 -11.47
N ARG A 270 -9.92 28.41 -10.70
CA ARG A 270 -10.28 29.83 -10.71
C ARG A 270 -9.62 30.55 -9.53
N ILE A 271 -9.33 31.83 -9.72
CA ILE A 271 -8.70 32.69 -8.71
C ILE A 271 -9.74 33.70 -8.23
N PHE A 272 -9.79 33.93 -6.93
CA PHE A 272 -10.71 34.88 -6.31
C PHE A 272 -9.95 35.85 -5.39
N GLY A 273 -10.33 37.12 -5.47
CA GLY A 273 -9.88 38.14 -4.57
C GLY A 273 -10.50 38.04 -3.17
N ALA A 274 -10.11 38.93 -2.26
CA ALA A 274 -10.67 39.00 -0.93
C ALA A 274 -12.14 39.44 -0.92
N ASP A 275 -12.58 40.14 -1.97
CA ASP A 275 -13.95 40.55 -2.24
C ASP A 275 -14.82 39.43 -2.85
N GLY A 276 -14.23 38.29 -3.13
CA GLY A 276 -14.89 37.15 -3.77
C GLY A 276 -15.05 37.28 -5.28
N GLN A 277 -14.53 38.34 -5.90
CA GLN A 277 -14.55 38.51 -7.37
C GLN A 277 -13.52 37.62 -8.01
N GLU A 278 -13.84 37.07 -9.18
CA GLU A 278 -12.92 36.23 -9.97
C GLU A 278 -11.86 37.12 -10.65
N ILE A 279 -10.61 36.70 -10.54
CA ILE A 279 -9.45 37.41 -11.06
C ILE A 279 -8.87 36.58 -12.25
N PRO A 280 -8.76 37.22 -13.44
CA PRO A 280 -8.12 36.56 -14.58
C PRO A 280 -6.66 36.24 -14.30
N PRO A 281 -6.17 35.03 -14.60
CA PRO A 281 -4.76 34.65 -14.36
C PRO A 281 -3.74 35.57 -15.03
N GLN A 282 -4.10 36.20 -16.14
CA GLN A 282 -3.26 37.10 -16.90
C GLN A 282 -2.94 38.43 -16.19
N THR A 283 -3.71 38.78 -15.17
CA THR A 283 -3.52 40.02 -14.39
C THR A 283 -2.54 39.84 -13.22
N ILE A 284 -2.06 38.62 -12.98
CA ILE A 284 -1.19 38.28 -11.86
C ILE A 284 0.27 38.18 -12.38
N ASP A 285 1.19 38.85 -11.67
CA ASP A 285 2.63 38.64 -11.91
C ASP A 285 3.09 37.36 -11.23
N TRP A 286 3.27 36.32 -12.02
CA TRP A 286 3.74 35.00 -11.58
C TRP A 286 5.23 34.95 -11.22
N ASN A 287 6.00 36.04 -11.45
CA ASN A 287 7.39 36.11 -11.03
C ASN A 287 7.56 36.49 -9.56
N THR A 288 6.50 36.99 -8.94
CA THR A 288 6.43 37.29 -7.51
C THR A 288 5.71 36.19 -6.72
N GLU A 289 5.61 36.35 -5.39
CA GLU A 289 4.79 35.51 -4.53
C GLU A 289 3.41 36.12 -4.22
N ASP A 290 3.07 37.25 -4.83
CA ASP A 290 1.82 37.99 -4.54
C ASP A 290 0.57 37.16 -4.79
N ALA A 291 0.65 36.20 -5.72
CA ALA A 291 -0.43 35.25 -5.98
C ALA A 291 -0.88 34.48 -4.73
N VAL A 292 -0.03 34.33 -3.69
CA VAL A 292 -0.37 33.60 -2.44
C VAL A 292 -1.48 34.28 -1.63
N GLN A 293 -1.73 35.57 -1.86
CA GLN A 293 -2.82 36.29 -1.16
C GLN A 293 -4.22 35.94 -1.68
N PHE A 294 -4.32 35.41 -2.91
CA PHE A 294 -5.60 35.07 -3.54
C PHE A 294 -6.08 33.66 -3.17
N THR A 295 -7.36 33.40 -3.37
CA THR A 295 -7.98 32.09 -3.19
C THR A 295 -8.02 31.35 -4.52
N PHE A 296 -7.36 30.22 -4.59
CA PHE A 296 -7.40 29.31 -5.75
C PHE A 296 -8.41 28.20 -5.49
N ARG A 297 -9.43 28.10 -6.32
CA ARG A 297 -10.51 27.12 -6.17
C ARG A 297 -10.71 26.33 -7.46
N GLN A 298 -10.61 25.01 -7.38
CA GLN A 298 -10.92 24.09 -8.46
C GLN A 298 -12.37 23.62 -8.32
N ASP A 299 -13.09 23.65 -9.43
CA ASP A 299 -14.48 23.20 -9.48
C ASP A 299 -14.59 21.66 -9.39
N PRO A 300 -15.74 21.12 -8.95
CA PRO A 300 -16.02 19.69 -8.99
C PRO A 300 -15.86 19.12 -10.41
N GLY A 301 -15.37 17.89 -10.50
CA GLY A 301 -15.22 17.25 -11.80
C GLY A 301 -14.16 16.16 -11.83
N LYS A 302 -14.01 15.51 -12.98
CA LYS A 302 -13.11 14.36 -13.16
C LYS A 302 -11.63 14.68 -12.94
N ILE A 303 -11.22 15.94 -13.18
CA ILE A 303 -9.84 16.42 -13.03
C ILE A 303 -9.59 17.10 -11.68
N ASN A 304 -10.65 17.26 -10.85
CA ASN A 304 -10.49 17.85 -9.51
C ASN A 304 -9.48 17.05 -8.69
N ALA A 305 -8.59 17.73 -7.97
CA ALA A 305 -7.53 17.12 -7.16
C ALA A 305 -8.05 16.13 -6.11
N MET A 306 -9.29 16.33 -5.62
CA MET A 306 -10.00 15.45 -4.69
C MET A 306 -10.99 14.51 -5.38
N ALA A 307 -11.05 14.53 -6.72
CA ALA A 307 -11.99 13.75 -7.53
C ALA A 307 -13.43 13.77 -6.99
N SER A 308 -13.93 12.61 -6.55
CA SER A 308 -15.36 12.47 -6.21
C SER A 308 -15.71 12.75 -4.76
N THR A 309 -14.74 12.69 -3.83
CA THR A 309 -15.06 12.62 -2.40
C THR A 309 -13.97 13.23 -1.52
N LYS A 310 -14.40 13.99 -0.52
CA LYS A 310 -13.58 14.49 0.59
C LYS A 310 -14.21 14.05 1.91
N ILE A 311 -13.37 13.59 2.84
CA ILE A 311 -13.77 13.17 4.20
C ILE A 311 -13.09 14.13 5.18
N ASN A 312 -13.91 14.93 5.87
CA ASN A 312 -13.47 15.98 6.78
C ASN A 312 -13.44 15.52 8.24
N PHE A 313 -12.47 16.07 8.96
CA PHE A 313 -12.36 16.00 10.42
C PHE A 313 -11.60 17.25 10.93
N PRO A 314 -12.01 17.86 12.05
CA PRO A 314 -11.35 19.03 12.61
C PRO A 314 -9.92 18.71 13.04
N ASN A 315 -8.94 19.52 12.61
CA ASN A 315 -7.55 19.41 13.05
C ASN A 315 -6.75 20.70 12.74
N PRO A 316 -5.68 21.00 13.49
CA PRO A 316 -4.89 22.22 13.31
C PRO A 316 -4.01 22.22 12.07
N HIS A 317 -3.86 21.08 11.40
CA HIS A 317 -2.99 20.90 10.22
C HIS A 317 -3.73 21.08 8.89
N ALA A 318 -5.06 21.31 8.92
CA ALA A 318 -5.92 21.39 7.74
C ALA A 318 -5.79 20.18 6.78
N VAL A 319 -5.49 18.99 7.32
CA VAL A 319 -5.46 17.74 6.56
C VAL A 319 -6.83 17.07 6.56
N TYR A 320 -7.08 16.29 5.51
CA TYR A 320 -8.31 15.53 5.31
C TYR A 320 -7.99 14.24 4.51
N MET A 321 -8.95 13.33 4.42
CA MET A 321 -8.87 12.21 3.49
C MET A 321 -9.69 12.51 2.24
N HIS A 322 -9.26 12.00 1.07
CA HIS A 322 -9.95 12.29 -0.19
C HIS A 322 -9.67 11.27 -1.29
N ASP A 323 -10.49 11.31 -2.32
CA ASP A 323 -10.28 10.62 -3.59
C ASP A 323 -9.17 11.30 -4.41
N THR A 324 -8.79 10.70 -5.54
CA THR A 324 -7.83 11.31 -6.48
C THR A 324 -8.12 10.85 -7.91
N PRO A 325 -7.94 11.71 -8.93
CA PRO A 325 -8.02 11.29 -10.32
C PRO A 325 -6.82 10.42 -10.74
N GLN A 326 -5.72 10.47 -9.99
CA GLN A 326 -4.48 9.75 -10.27
C GLN A 326 -4.50 8.34 -9.63
N GLN A 327 -5.42 7.48 -10.07
CA GLN A 327 -5.62 6.14 -9.49
C GLN A 327 -4.40 5.21 -9.64
N SER A 328 -3.58 5.41 -10.69
CA SER A 328 -2.35 4.62 -10.91
C SER A 328 -1.32 4.75 -9.78
N LEU A 329 -1.33 5.85 -9.04
CA LEU A 329 -0.42 6.05 -7.91
C LEU A 329 -0.63 5.05 -6.77
N PHE A 330 -1.83 4.47 -6.62
CA PHE A 330 -2.07 3.43 -5.62
C PHE A 330 -1.33 2.12 -5.93
N GLY A 331 -0.93 1.90 -7.20
CA GLY A 331 -0.14 0.76 -7.63
C GLY A 331 1.37 0.91 -7.39
N LYS A 332 1.85 2.07 -6.96
CA LYS A 332 3.27 2.28 -6.65
C LYS A 332 3.67 1.53 -5.37
N LEU A 333 4.93 1.11 -5.32
CA LEU A 333 5.53 0.54 -4.11
C LEU A 333 5.60 1.60 -3.00
N GLU A 334 6.13 2.77 -3.32
CA GLU A 334 6.18 3.92 -2.42
C GLU A 334 5.00 4.85 -2.70
N ARG A 335 4.16 5.04 -1.69
CA ARG A 335 2.92 5.80 -1.79
C ARG A 335 2.97 7.05 -0.91
N PHE A 336 4.02 7.87 -1.12
CA PHE A 336 4.27 9.12 -0.37
C PHE A 336 4.36 10.30 -1.34
N GLU A 337 3.21 10.64 -1.96
CA GLU A 337 3.12 11.60 -3.06
C GLU A 337 2.20 12.79 -2.77
N SER A 338 1.54 12.83 -1.59
CA SER A 338 0.64 13.93 -1.27
C SER A 338 1.37 15.12 -0.61
N SER A 339 0.65 16.21 -0.42
CA SER A 339 1.14 17.38 0.33
C SER A 339 0.67 17.38 1.80
N GLY A 340 0.49 16.18 2.38
CA GLY A 340 0.09 15.98 3.78
C GLY A 340 -1.30 15.36 3.97
N CYS A 341 -2.25 15.63 3.09
CA CYS A 341 -3.56 14.94 3.09
C CYS A 341 -3.40 13.47 2.68
N VAL A 342 -4.39 12.64 2.97
CA VAL A 342 -4.34 11.21 2.67
C VAL A 342 -5.31 10.89 1.54
N ARG A 343 -4.77 10.39 0.40
CA ARG A 343 -5.59 9.89 -0.69
C ARG A 343 -6.02 8.45 -0.38
N VAL A 344 -7.27 8.12 -0.69
CA VAL A 344 -7.90 6.84 -0.31
C VAL A 344 -8.31 6.09 -1.57
N GLN A 345 -7.78 4.89 -1.75
CA GLN A 345 -8.24 3.97 -2.79
C GLN A 345 -9.63 3.43 -2.41
N ASN A 346 -10.54 3.30 -3.38
CA ASN A 346 -11.92 2.85 -3.13
C ASN A 346 -12.64 3.68 -2.05
N VAL A 347 -12.42 4.99 -2.04
CA VAL A 347 -12.97 5.93 -1.06
C VAL A 347 -14.49 5.82 -0.88
N ARG A 348 -15.22 5.41 -1.91
CA ARG A 348 -16.68 5.24 -1.86
C ARG A 348 -17.11 4.10 -0.93
N ASP A 349 -16.31 3.05 -0.78
CA ASP A 349 -16.57 1.97 0.18
C ASP A 349 -16.44 2.50 1.61
N LEU A 350 -15.37 3.26 1.87
CA LEU A 350 -15.17 3.91 3.16
C LEU A 350 -16.29 4.92 3.45
N SER A 351 -16.68 5.74 2.46
CA SER A 351 -17.77 6.72 2.61
C SER A 351 -19.11 6.05 2.87
N THR A 352 -19.40 4.93 2.20
CA THR A 352 -20.62 4.15 2.45
C THR A 352 -20.64 3.61 3.89
N TRP A 353 -19.50 3.11 4.37
CA TRP A 353 -19.39 2.64 5.75
C TRP A 353 -19.52 3.79 6.77
N LEU A 354 -18.94 4.95 6.49
CA LEU A 354 -19.05 6.12 7.35
C LEU A 354 -20.48 6.63 7.46
N LEU A 355 -21.20 6.67 6.33
CA LEU A 355 -22.56 7.24 6.22
C LEU A 355 -23.69 6.25 6.50
N ARG A 356 -23.39 5.00 6.84
CA ARG A 356 -24.43 3.94 7.00
C ARG A 356 -25.52 4.29 8.02
N ASP A 357 -25.17 5.04 9.07
CA ASP A 357 -26.10 5.46 10.14
C ASP A 357 -26.68 6.87 9.87
N THR A 358 -26.37 7.45 8.71
CA THR A 358 -26.90 8.74 8.25
C THR A 358 -28.10 8.49 7.33
N PRO A 359 -29.33 8.89 7.71
CA PRO A 359 -30.51 8.59 6.92
C PRO A 359 -30.44 9.09 5.48
N GLY A 360 -30.90 8.28 4.54
CA GLY A 360 -30.93 8.62 3.12
C GLY A 360 -29.63 8.34 2.33
N TRP A 361 -28.55 7.88 2.98
CA TRP A 361 -27.24 7.68 2.35
C TRP A 361 -26.86 6.23 2.19
N SER A 362 -27.41 5.57 1.17
CA SER A 362 -26.94 4.26 0.70
C SER A 362 -25.81 4.39 -0.33
N ARG A 363 -25.16 3.28 -0.68
CA ARG A 363 -24.15 3.25 -1.76
C ARG A 363 -24.75 3.77 -3.08
N SER A 364 -25.98 3.39 -3.42
CA SER A 364 -26.65 3.84 -4.63
C SER A 364 -26.92 5.35 -4.63
N GLN A 365 -27.29 5.91 -3.49
CA GLN A 365 -27.49 7.36 -3.35
C GLN A 365 -26.16 8.13 -3.49
N ILE A 366 -25.07 7.63 -2.89
CA ILE A 366 -23.74 8.21 -3.05
C ILE A 366 -23.33 8.23 -4.54
N GLU A 367 -23.48 7.11 -5.26
CA GLU A 367 -23.15 7.03 -6.69
C GLU A 367 -24.03 7.97 -7.55
N ALA A 368 -25.33 8.04 -7.25
CA ALA A 368 -26.25 8.95 -7.94
C ALA A 368 -25.86 10.43 -7.75
N THR A 369 -25.52 10.82 -6.52
CA THR A 369 -25.09 12.19 -6.19
C THR A 369 -23.75 12.53 -6.85
N ILE A 370 -22.78 11.60 -6.84
CA ILE A 370 -21.51 11.80 -7.54
C ILE A 370 -21.74 12.05 -9.03
N LYS A 371 -22.65 11.29 -9.65
CA LYS A 371 -22.99 11.45 -11.08
C LYS A 371 -23.62 12.80 -11.40
N GLN A 372 -24.33 13.42 -10.47
CA GLN A 372 -24.93 14.75 -10.64
C GLN A 372 -23.87 15.87 -10.74
N GLY A 373 -22.65 15.66 -10.20
CA GLY A 373 -21.56 16.63 -10.25
C GLY A 373 -21.74 17.85 -9.33
N VAL A 374 -22.78 17.88 -8.49
CA VAL A 374 -23.05 19.00 -7.57
C VAL A 374 -22.39 18.74 -6.23
N SER A 375 -21.66 19.74 -5.71
CA SER A 375 -21.01 19.65 -4.41
C SER A 375 -22.04 19.47 -3.29
N THR A 376 -21.93 18.34 -2.59
CA THR A 376 -22.93 17.95 -1.59
C THR A 376 -22.21 17.56 -0.28
N PRO A 377 -22.18 18.48 0.71
CA PRO A 377 -21.71 18.17 2.05
C PRO A 377 -22.75 17.36 2.83
N ILE A 378 -22.29 16.34 3.55
CA ILE A 378 -23.13 15.41 4.32
C ILE A 378 -22.52 15.29 5.71
N ALA A 379 -23.20 15.86 6.71
CA ALA A 379 -22.81 15.66 8.10
C ALA A 379 -23.12 14.22 8.53
N LEU A 380 -22.19 13.57 9.23
CA LEU A 380 -22.43 12.27 9.85
C LEU A 380 -23.37 12.44 11.04
N THR A 381 -24.37 11.57 11.17
CA THR A 381 -25.25 11.51 12.37
C THR A 381 -24.41 11.27 13.63
N GLU A 382 -23.43 10.35 13.54
CA GLU A 382 -22.48 10.06 14.60
C GLU A 382 -21.06 10.24 14.09
N PRO A 383 -20.29 11.21 14.64
CA PRO A 383 -18.88 11.37 14.28
C PRO A 383 -18.03 10.14 14.60
N VAL A 384 -17.23 9.69 13.66
CA VAL A 384 -16.40 8.48 13.77
C VAL A 384 -14.97 8.86 14.16
N PRO A 385 -14.41 8.34 15.27
CA PRO A 385 -13.01 8.57 15.63
C PRO A 385 -12.06 8.21 14.50
N VAL A 386 -11.03 9.03 14.28
CA VAL A 386 -9.97 8.81 13.31
C VAL A 386 -8.60 9.02 13.96
N TYR A 387 -7.71 8.04 13.74
CA TYR A 387 -6.35 8.03 14.28
C TYR A 387 -5.36 7.97 13.13
N PHE A 388 -4.56 9.00 12.98
CA PHE A 388 -3.41 9.02 12.09
C PHE A 388 -2.19 8.59 12.89
N THR A 389 -1.67 7.42 12.57
CA THR A 389 -0.63 6.74 13.34
C THR A 389 0.65 6.60 12.55
N TYR A 390 1.76 6.40 13.25
CA TYR A 390 3.04 6.07 12.65
C TYR A 390 3.55 4.76 13.25
N ILE A 391 2.98 3.63 12.80
CA ILE A 391 3.32 2.28 13.27
C ILE A 391 4.07 1.57 12.14
N SER A 392 5.39 1.50 12.27
CA SER A 392 6.29 0.91 11.29
C SER A 392 6.63 -0.56 11.57
N ALA A 393 6.30 -1.06 12.79
CA ALA A 393 6.43 -2.46 13.16
C ALA A 393 5.28 -2.89 14.08
N TRP A 394 4.70 -4.06 13.80
CA TRP A 394 3.63 -4.69 14.61
C TRP A 394 3.65 -6.20 14.43
N SER A 395 2.98 -6.91 15.32
CA SER A 395 2.81 -8.36 15.25
C SER A 395 1.34 -8.73 15.23
N THR A 396 1.02 -9.87 14.66
CA THR A 396 -0.32 -10.45 14.57
C THR A 396 -0.45 -11.68 15.47
N ALA A 397 -1.67 -12.16 15.71
CA ALA A 397 -1.97 -13.27 16.63
C ALA A 397 -1.25 -14.59 16.26
N ASP A 398 -0.92 -14.79 15.00
CA ASP A 398 -0.17 -15.93 14.48
C ASP A 398 1.35 -15.77 14.60
N GLY A 399 1.82 -14.71 15.28
CA GLY A 399 3.24 -14.43 15.52
C GLY A 399 3.96 -13.83 14.31
N VAL A 400 3.25 -13.47 13.25
CA VAL A 400 3.86 -12.81 12.09
C VAL A 400 4.20 -11.37 12.43
N VAL A 401 5.47 -11.02 12.33
CA VAL A 401 5.96 -9.66 12.58
C VAL A 401 6.07 -8.90 11.26
N HIS A 402 5.36 -7.78 11.20
CA HIS A 402 5.32 -6.88 10.06
C HIS A 402 6.26 -5.70 10.26
N PHE A 403 6.93 -5.29 9.20
CA PHE A 403 7.78 -4.11 9.17
C PHE A 403 7.44 -3.22 7.98
N ARG A 404 7.59 -1.92 8.16
CA ARG A 404 7.52 -0.91 7.09
C ARG A 404 8.76 -0.03 7.15
N ASN A 405 9.05 0.62 6.04
CA ASN A 405 10.12 1.60 5.98
C ASN A 405 9.80 2.80 6.90
N ASP A 406 10.79 3.29 7.63
CA ASP A 406 10.68 4.50 8.45
C ASP A 406 10.87 5.75 7.57
N ILE A 407 9.90 5.97 6.66
CA ILE A 407 9.96 6.99 5.62
C ILE A 407 10.16 8.42 6.17
N TYR A 408 9.66 8.72 7.37
CA TYR A 408 9.80 10.04 8.00
C TYR A 408 10.88 10.07 9.09
N ARG A 409 11.68 9.02 9.23
CA ARG A 409 12.78 8.89 10.21
C ARG A 409 12.33 9.15 11.65
N ARG A 410 11.27 8.47 12.07
CA ARG A 410 10.67 8.64 13.40
C ARG A 410 10.92 7.49 14.36
N ASP A 411 11.60 6.41 13.92
CA ASP A 411 11.83 5.24 14.76
C ASP A 411 13.04 5.38 15.69
N GLY A 412 13.91 6.38 15.44
CA GLY A 412 15.09 6.63 16.28
C GLY A 412 16.18 5.56 16.16
N VAL A 413 16.14 4.75 15.08
CA VAL A 413 17.14 3.74 14.76
C VAL A 413 17.86 4.16 13.47
N ASP A 414 19.20 4.31 13.56
CA ASP A 414 20.00 5.00 12.55
C ASP A 414 20.06 4.31 11.16
N GLU A 415 19.72 3.03 11.05
CA GLU A 415 19.96 2.23 9.84
C GLU A 415 18.72 1.78 9.07
N LEU A 416 17.54 2.32 9.35
CA LEU A 416 16.33 1.98 8.59
C LEU A 416 16.24 2.68 7.21
N GLN A 417 17.40 3.05 6.64
CA GLN A 417 17.48 3.70 5.34
C GLN A 417 17.55 2.65 4.22
N ILE A 418 16.41 2.11 3.85
CA ILE A 418 16.29 1.34 2.59
C ILE A 418 16.67 2.24 1.39
N SER A 419 16.46 3.57 1.49
CA SER A 419 16.87 4.53 0.48
C SER A 419 18.39 4.64 0.28
N SER A 420 19.21 4.49 1.32
CA SER A 420 20.67 4.53 1.17
C SER A 420 21.25 3.23 0.57
N ALA A 421 20.53 2.12 0.69
CA ALA A 421 20.88 0.88 -0.02
C ALA A 421 20.56 0.97 -1.53
N MET A 422 19.76 1.94 -1.96
CA MET A 422 19.45 2.17 -3.37
C MET A 422 20.63 2.78 -4.15
N ASP A 423 21.58 3.41 -3.48
CA ASP A 423 22.78 3.98 -4.09
C ASP A 423 23.89 2.95 -4.30
N ASN A 424 23.66 1.68 -3.95
CA ASN A 424 24.65 0.63 -4.18
C ASN A 424 24.62 0.19 -5.66
N PRO A 425 25.70 0.42 -6.44
CA PRO A 425 25.75 0.13 -7.88
C PRO A 425 25.60 -1.35 -8.21
N VAL A 426 25.76 -2.26 -7.24
CA VAL A 426 25.59 -3.72 -7.43
C VAL A 426 24.12 -4.13 -7.50
N LEU A 427 23.20 -3.25 -7.10
CA LEU A 427 21.75 -3.51 -7.04
C LEU A 427 20.95 -2.80 -8.16
N GLN A 428 21.64 -2.07 -9.07
CA GLN A 428 21.02 -1.38 -10.21
C GLN A 428 20.78 -2.29 -11.41
#